data_b58a06fb1f2050ad757860b03f3d3cbb
#
_entry.id   b58a06fb1f2050ad757860b03f3d3cbb
#
_cell.length_a   1.000
_cell.length_b   1.000
_cell.length_c   1.000
_cell.angle_alpha   90.00
_cell.angle_beta   90.00
_cell.angle_gamma   90.00
#
_symmetry.space_group_name_H-M   'P 1'
#
loop_
_entity.id
_entity.type
_entity.pdbx_description
1 polymer ?
#
loop_
_entity_poly.entity_id
_entity_poly.type
_entity_poly.pdbx_seq_one_letter_code
_entity_poly.pdbx_strand_id
1 'polypeptide(L)'
;RQRQMCIRDRYQRVFVLDLLGTRDVETLLAHAYIDHLRELDETRPIKYYNFDFHNVSRAVGGMEGVGAELDRLHNVQTQRQYYRYTLCTQGKMLERQSGVFRVNCFDCLDRTNVVEGLLSHAALRDFFHELRRHAQEPVCVQLAADTSLPAALWQAHRDLWAGNGDALSNISTGTGLSLIHI
;
A
#
# COMPACT_ATOMS: atom_id res chain seq x y z
N ARG A 1 2.67 26.50 -9.52
CA ARG A 1 3.96 26.09 -8.90
C ARG A 1 3.86 25.65 -7.44
N GLN A 2 2.78 25.94 -6.70
CA GLN A 2 2.63 25.52 -5.29
C GLN A 2 2.02 24.12 -5.07
N ARG A 3 1.57 23.40 -6.10
CA ARG A 3 0.87 22.11 -5.96
C ARG A 3 1.73 20.86 -6.06
N GLN A 4 3.03 21.01 -6.30
CA GLN A 4 3.99 19.91 -6.27
C GLN A 4 5.01 20.09 -5.15
N MET A 5 4.52 20.31 -3.94
CA MET A 5 5.34 19.82 -2.81
C MET A 5 5.38 18.31 -2.99
N CYS A 6 6.47 17.83 -3.52
CA CYS A 6 6.66 16.42 -3.84
C CYS A 6 6.27 15.59 -2.65
N ILE A 7 5.51 14.52 -2.86
CA ILE A 7 5.29 13.45 -1.87
C ILE A 7 6.60 13.14 -1.15
N ARG A 8 7.70 13.11 -1.88
CA ARG A 8 9.07 12.93 -1.41
C ARG A 8 9.52 14.00 -0.39
N ASP A 9 9.14 15.26 -0.55
CA ASP A 9 9.49 16.32 0.40
C ASP A 9 8.73 16.18 1.71
N ARG A 10 7.49 15.68 1.63
CA ARG A 10 6.63 15.47 2.79
C ARG A 10 7.01 14.22 3.59
N TYR A 11 7.31 13.13 2.89
CA TYR A 11 7.46 11.81 3.51
C TYR A 11 8.92 11.32 3.56
N GLN A 12 9.85 12.00 2.92
CA GLN A 12 11.29 11.71 2.95
C GLN A 12 11.71 10.37 2.34
N ARG A 13 10.90 9.30 2.47
CA ARG A 13 11.20 7.96 1.97
C ARG A 13 10.13 7.53 0.97
N VAL A 14 10.57 6.92 -0.12
CA VAL A 14 9.69 6.31 -1.12
C VAL A 14 10.10 4.86 -1.31
N PHE A 15 9.14 3.96 -1.20
CA PHE A 15 9.31 2.56 -1.57
C PHE A 15 8.52 2.30 -2.85
N VAL A 16 9.24 2.04 -3.93
CA VAL A 16 8.65 1.71 -5.21
C VAL A 16 8.40 0.21 -5.26
N LEU A 17 7.14 -0.16 -5.39
CA LEU A 17 6.70 -1.51 -5.61
C LEU A 17 6.22 -1.62 -7.06
N ASP A 18 6.99 -2.29 -7.88
CA ASP A 18 6.73 -2.45 -9.30
C ASP A 18 6.09 -3.81 -9.56
N LEU A 19 4.84 -3.81 -10.04
CA LEU A 19 4.04 -5.01 -10.29
C LEU A 19 4.20 -5.56 -11.71
N LEU A 20 5.06 -4.91 -12.50
CA LEU A 20 5.34 -5.34 -13.87
C LEU A 20 6.00 -6.72 -13.89
N GLY A 21 5.56 -7.53 -14.83
CA GLY A 21 6.14 -8.82 -15.11
C GLY A 21 7.48 -8.71 -15.84
N THR A 22 8.09 -9.88 -16.05
CA THR A 22 9.41 -10.02 -16.71
C THR A 22 9.31 -10.37 -18.19
N ARG A 23 8.18 -10.03 -18.84
CA ARG A 23 7.92 -10.38 -20.24
C ARG A 23 7.69 -9.14 -21.10
N ASP A 24 8.25 -9.18 -22.31
CA ASP A 24 7.96 -8.27 -23.42
C ASP A 24 7.96 -6.76 -23.04
N VAL A 25 6.83 -6.09 -23.30
CA VAL A 25 6.66 -4.65 -23.10
C VAL A 25 6.77 -4.25 -21.63
N GLU A 26 6.30 -5.08 -20.71
CA GLU A 26 6.40 -4.79 -19.27
C GLU A 26 7.86 -4.72 -18.81
N THR A 27 8.73 -5.59 -19.34
CA THR A 27 10.18 -5.54 -19.09
C THR A 27 10.82 -4.23 -19.54
N LEU A 28 10.44 -3.74 -20.74
CA LEU A 28 10.95 -2.47 -21.26
C LEU A 28 10.56 -1.30 -20.36
N LEU A 29 9.31 -1.28 -19.90
CA LEU A 29 8.81 -0.25 -18.99
C LEU A 29 9.53 -0.30 -17.64
N ALA A 30 9.73 -1.50 -17.07
CA ALA A 30 10.45 -1.67 -15.83
C ALA A 30 11.90 -1.17 -15.92
N HIS A 31 12.60 -1.49 -17.00
CA HIS A 31 13.96 -1.02 -17.24
C HIS A 31 14.03 0.50 -17.40
N ALA A 32 13.17 1.09 -18.22
CA ALA A 32 13.11 2.54 -18.39
C ALA A 32 12.84 3.26 -17.06
N TYR A 33 11.95 2.69 -16.24
CA TYR A 33 11.65 3.22 -14.91
C TYR A 33 12.86 3.15 -13.97
N ILE A 34 13.57 2.00 -13.95
CA ILE A 34 14.79 1.83 -13.16
C ILE A 34 15.87 2.81 -13.58
N ASP A 35 16.06 3.01 -14.89
CA ASP A 35 17.07 3.93 -15.39
C ASP A 35 16.78 5.37 -14.95
N HIS A 36 15.52 5.80 -15.00
CA HIS A 36 15.13 7.11 -14.47
C HIS A 36 15.28 7.22 -12.95
N LEU A 37 15.05 6.13 -12.20
CA LEU A 37 15.30 6.13 -10.75
C LEU A 37 16.79 6.31 -10.43
N ARG A 38 17.69 5.77 -11.25
CA ARG A 38 19.15 5.91 -11.09
C ARG A 38 19.63 7.35 -11.33
N GLU A 39 18.91 8.11 -12.14
CA GLU A 39 19.20 9.52 -12.40
C GLU A 39 18.74 10.45 -11.27
N LEU A 40 17.91 9.95 -10.35
CA LEU A 40 17.41 10.74 -9.23
C LEU A 40 18.49 10.87 -8.16
N ASP A 41 18.51 12.07 -7.54
CA ASP A 41 19.45 12.42 -6.48
C ASP A 41 19.51 11.36 -5.36
N GLU A 42 20.71 10.84 -5.13
CA GLU A 42 21.00 9.81 -4.11
C GLU A 42 20.80 10.31 -2.67
N THR A 43 20.63 11.61 -2.48
CA THR A 43 20.45 12.21 -1.15
C THR A 43 19.17 11.77 -0.43
N ARG A 44 18.22 11.17 -1.17
CA ARG A 44 16.95 10.72 -0.60
C ARG A 44 16.70 9.24 -0.91
N PRO A 45 16.49 8.41 0.11
CA PRO A 45 16.40 6.96 -0.06
C PRO A 45 15.11 6.57 -0.80
N ILE A 46 15.26 6.23 -2.08
CA ILE A 46 14.26 5.53 -2.87
C ILE A 46 14.65 4.06 -2.88
N LYS A 47 13.75 3.21 -2.43
CA LYS A 47 13.91 1.75 -2.53
C LYS A 47 13.02 1.24 -3.64
N TYR A 48 13.57 0.44 -4.51
CA TYR A 48 12.86 -0.23 -5.60
C TYR A 48 12.81 -1.72 -5.38
N TYR A 49 11.63 -2.31 -5.59
CA TYR A 49 11.43 -3.74 -5.60
C TYR A 49 10.48 -4.14 -6.73
N ASN A 50 10.93 -5.06 -7.58
CA ASN A 50 10.05 -5.67 -8.56
C ASN A 50 9.29 -6.83 -7.91
N PHE A 51 7.98 -6.70 -7.87
CA PHE A 51 7.05 -7.69 -7.37
C PHE A 51 6.23 -8.21 -8.55
N ASP A 52 6.82 -9.08 -9.37
CA ASP A 52 6.11 -9.70 -10.50
C ASP A 52 4.83 -10.38 -10.00
N PHE A 53 3.73 -9.63 -10.02
CA PHE A 53 2.46 -10.02 -9.42
C PHE A 53 1.96 -11.37 -9.95
N HIS A 54 2.06 -11.60 -11.24
CA HIS A 54 1.59 -12.84 -11.86
C HIS A 54 2.43 -14.05 -11.47
N ASN A 55 3.73 -13.90 -11.39
CA ASN A 55 4.62 -14.99 -10.98
C ASN A 55 4.48 -15.26 -9.48
N VAL A 56 4.41 -14.21 -8.67
CA VAL A 56 4.19 -14.38 -7.22
C VAL A 56 2.85 -15.05 -6.96
N SER A 57 1.75 -14.53 -7.51
CA SER A 57 0.40 -15.10 -7.30
C SER A 57 0.34 -16.60 -7.67
N ARG A 58 0.98 -16.98 -8.77
CA ARG A 58 1.06 -18.42 -9.16
C ARG A 58 1.91 -19.25 -8.21
N ALA A 59 3.01 -18.70 -7.74
CA ALA A 59 3.94 -19.42 -6.86
C ALA A 59 3.38 -19.64 -5.45
N VAL A 60 2.60 -18.69 -4.94
CA VAL A 60 2.10 -18.71 -3.55
C VAL A 60 0.64 -19.20 -3.40
N GLY A 61 0.03 -19.67 -4.49
CA GLY A 61 -1.32 -20.25 -4.43
C GLY A 61 -2.47 -19.24 -4.35
N GLY A 62 -2.31 -18.06 -4.99
CA GLY A 62 -3.38 -17.07 -5.12
C GLY A 62 -3.24 -15.86 -4.19
N MET A 63 -4.35 -15.17 -3.98
CA MET A 63 -4.38 -13.85 -3.34
C MET A 63 -3.95 -13.85 -1.86
N GLU A 64 -4.31 -14.88 -1.12
CA GLU A 64 -3.91 -15.00 0.29
C GLU A 64 -2.39 -15.11 0.43
N GLY A 65 -1.77 -15.90 -0.44
CA GLY A 65 -0.31 -16.01 -0.52
C GLY A 65 0.37 -14.70 -0.95
N VAL A 66 -0.24 -13.93 -1.86
CA VAL A 66 0.25 -12.60 -2.23
C VAL A 66 0.28 -11.67 -1.02
N GLY A 67 -0.78 -11.67 -0.20
CA GLY A 67 -0.83 -10.89 1.04
C GLY A 67 0.29 -11.26 2.01
N ALA A 68 0.52 -12.56 2.21
CA ALA A 68 1.59 -13.04 3.09
C ALA A 68 2.99 -12.65 2.56
N GLU A 69 3.22 -12.71 1.26
CA GLU A 69 4.49 -12.31 0.65
C GLU A 69 4.71 -10.79 0.74
N LEU A 70 3.67 -9.98 0.54
CA LEU A 70 3.73 -8.54 0.77
C LEU A 70 4.04 -8.20 2.24
N ASP A 71 3.43 -8.90 3.19
CA ASP A 71 3.72 -8.75 4.61
C ASP A 71 5.18 -9.10 4.93
N ARG A 72 5.69 -10.18 4.36
CA ARG A 72 7.09 -10.58 4.50
C ARG A 72 8.03 -9.51 3.96
N LEU A 73 7.78 -9.03 2.75
CA LEU A 73 8.53 -7.96 2.13
C LEU A 73 8.50 -6.68 2.95
N HIS A 74 7.31 -6.31 3.41
CA HIS A 74 7.07 -5.11 4.20
C HIS A 74 7.83 -5.15 5.54
N ASN A 75 7.85 -6.30 6.22
CA ASN A 75 8.53 -6.43 7.49
C ASN A 75 10.06 -6.38 7.36
N VAL A 76 10.61 -7.05 6.36
CA VAL A 76 12.07 -7.25 6.23
C VAL A 76 12.75 -6.08 5.53
N GLN A 77 12.15 -5.54 4.47
CA GLN A 77 12.84 -4.58 3.61
C GLN A 77 12.47 -3.12 3.84
N THR A 78 11.29 -2.84 4.36
CA THR A 78 10.77 -1.47 4.42
C THR A 78 10.93 -0.80 5.76
N GLN A 79 11.31 -1.53 6.81
CA GLN A 79 11.19 -0.97 8.16
C GLN A 79 9.77 -0.39 8.34
N ARG A 80 8.80 -1.26 8.34
CA ARG A 80 7.34 -1.08 8.36
C ARG A 80 6.83 0.21 9.02
N GLN A 81 7.45 0.63 10.11
CA GLN A 81 7.08 1.81 10.88
C GLN A 81 7.07 3.13 10.10
N TYR A 82 7.85 3.25 9.01
CA TYR A 82 7.92 4.49 8.24
C TYR A 82 6.78 4.68 7.26
N TYR A 83 6.13 3.61 6.83
CA TYR A 83 5.20 3.59 5.71
C TYR A 83 3.74 3.41 6.12
N ARG A 84 3.44 3.30 7.42
CA ARG A 84 2.12 2.95 7.92
C ARG A 84 1.13 4.11 7.87
N TYR A 85 1.16 4.94 8.90
CA TYR A 85 0.18 5.97 9.17
C TYR A 85 0.74 7.06 10.08
N THR A 86 -0.01 8.15 10.20
CA THR A 86 0.20 9.15 11.26
C THR A 86 -0.92 9.00 12.27
N LEU A 87 -0.56 8.83 13.54
CA LEU A 87 -1.50 8.72 14.65
C LEU A 87 -1.44 9.99 15.49
N CYS A 88 -2.59 10.66 15.61
CA CYS A 88 -2.76 11.84 16.45
C CYS A 88 -3.94 11.63 17.39
N THR A 89 -3.79 12.04 18.65
CA THR A 89 -4.88 12.09 19.62
C THR A 89 -4.82 13.38 20.40
N GLN A 90 -5.96 14.06 20.58
CA GLN A 90 -6.09 15.32 21.33
C GLN A 90 -5.02 16.38 20.96
N GLY A 91 -4.69 16.46 19.66
CA GLY A 91 -3.65 17.39 19.17
C GLY A 91 -2.21 16.94 19.39
N LYS A 92 -1.98 15.80 20.04
CA LYS A 92 -0.65 15.20 20.23
C LYS A 92 -0.39 14.15 19.14
N MET A 93 0.75 14.28 18.48
CA MET A 93 1.22 13.26 17.52
C MET A 93 1.91 12.12 18.28
N LEU A 94 1.35 10.92 18.17
CA LEU A 94 1.92 9.70 18.78
C LEU A 94 2.85 8.98 17.80
N GLU A 95 2.42 8.87 16.53
CA GLU A 95 3.18 8.24 15.45
C GLU A 95 3.17 9.12 14.22
N ARG A 96 4.27 9.14 13.48
CA ARG A 96 4.40 9.92 12.24
C ARG A 96 4.79 9.04 11.06
N GLN A 97 3.96 9.06 10.04
CA GLN A 97 4.34 8.49 8.75
C GLN A 97 5.47 9.32 8.12
N SER A 98 6.54 8.67 7.72
CA SER A 98 7.71 9.32 7.08
C SER A 98 8.13 8.63 5.78
N GLY A 99 7.30 7.74 5.27
CA GLY A 99 7.50 7.08 3.98
C GLY A 99 6.18 6.79 3.29
N VAL A 100 6.23 6.57 1.98
CA VAL A 100 5.09 6.20 1.15
C VAL A 100 5.45 5.06 0.22
N PHE A 101 4.45 4.22 -0.08
CA PHE A 101 4.53 3.30 -1.20
C PHE A 101 4.18 4.04 -2.49
N ARG A 102 4.90 3.71 -3.55
CA ARG A 102 4.53 4.00 -4.91
C ARG A 102 4.37 2.67 -5.65
N VAL A 103 3.16 2.36 -6.03
CA VAL A 103 2.85 1.14 -6.78
C VAL A 103 2.80 1.46 -8.25
N ASN A 104 3.48 0.67 -9.08
CA ASN A 104 3.46 0.77 -10.54
C ASN A 104 2.89 -0.50 -11.15
N CYS A 105 2.10 -0.34 -12.21
CA CYS A 105 1.57 -1.44 -13.00
C CYS A 105 1.49 -0.99 -14.47
N PHE A 106 1.14 -1.87 -15.38
CA PHE A 106 0.98 -1.54 -16.80
C PHE A 106 -0.17 -0.53 -17.02
N ASP A 107 -1.34 -0.82 -16.46
CA ASP A 107 -2.56 0.00 -16.56
C ASP A 107 -2.97 0.65 -15.23
N CYS A 108 -2.37 0.22 -14.14
CA CYS A 108 -2.67 0.68 -12.78
C CYS A 108 -4.15 0.51 -12.37
N LEU A 109 -4.80 -0.55 -12.86
CA LEU A 109 -6.18 -0.90 -12.51
C LEU A 109 -6.22 -2.03 -11.48
N ASP A 110 -6.41 -3.26 -11.91
CA ASP A 110 -6.71 -4.41 -11.05
C ASP A 110 -5.56 -4.76 -10.09
N ARG A 111 -4.38 -5.02 -10.63
CA ARG A 111 -3.20 -5.42 -9.84
C ARG A 111 -2.84 -4.35 -8.80
N THR A 112 -2.87 -3.10 -9.21
CA THR A 112 -2.58 -1.96 -8.34
C THR A 112 -3.62 -1.85 -7.24
N ASN A 113 -4.91 -1.87 -7.56
CA ASN A 113 -5.98 -1.77 -6.58
C ASN A 113 -5.91 -2.89 -5.54
N VAL A 114 -5.64 -4.11 -5.97
CA VAL A 114 -5.47 -5.27 -5.07
C VAL A 114 -4.29 -5.08 -4.14
N VAL A 115 -3.12 -4.74 -4.66
CA VAL A 115 -1.90 -4.59 -3.86
C VAL A 115 -2.01 -3.41 -2.89
N GLU A 116 -2.56 -2.29 -3.31
CA GLU A 116 -2.82 -1.15 -2.42
C GLU A 116 -3.83 -1.50 -1.33
N GLY A 117 -4.87 -2.26 -1.64
CA GLY A 117 -5.81 -2.81 -0.67
C GLY A 117 -5.12 -3.70 0.37
N LEU A 118 -4.23 -4.59 -0.05
CA LEU A 118 -3.45 -5.44 0.87
C LEU A 118 -2.47 -4.65 1.74
N LEU A 119 -1.77 -3.65 1.18
CA LEU A 119 -0.89 -2.76 1.94
C LEU A 119 -1.67 -1.93 2.96
N SER A 120 -2.82 -1.40 2.55
CA SER A 120 -3.74 -0.67 3.42
C SER A 120 -4.31 -1.55 4.54
N HIS A 121 -4.68 -2.80 4.22
CA HIS A 121 -5.11 -3.78 5.21
C HIS A 121 -4.02 -4.05 6.27
N ALA A 122 -2.77 -4.23 5.83
CA ALA A 122 -1.63 -4.42 6.73
C ALA A 122 -1.42 -3.19 7.63
N ALA A 123 -1.50 -1.98 7.08
CA ALA A 123 -1.37 -0.74 7.85
C ALA A 123 -2.48 -0.60 8.90
N LEU A 124 -3.71 -0.95 8.55
CA LEU A 124 -4.86 -0.91 9.46
C LEU A 124 -4.73 -1.95 10.59
N ARG A 125 -4.27 -3.18 10.27
CA ARG A 125 -3.95 -4.19 11.28
C ARG A 125 -2.89 -3.70 12.26
N ASP A 126 -1.85 -3.02 11.76
CA ASP A 126 -0.81 -2.43 12.60
C ASP A 126 -1.33 -1.32 13.48
N PHE A 127 -2.23 -0.49 12.94
CA PHE A 127 -2.89 0.54 13.72
C PHE A 127 -3.59 -0.04 14.96
N PHE A 128 -4.39 -1.10 14.80
CA PHE A 128 -5.04 -1.75 15.94
C PHE A 128 -4.07 -2.39 16.92
N HIS A 129 -2.98 -2.94 16.41
CA HIS A 129 -1.94 -3.48 17.28
C HIS A 129 -1.27 -2.36 18.10
N GLU A 130 -1.03 -1.20 17.49
CA GLU A 130 -0.39 -0.06 18.12
C GLU A 130 -1.32 0.64 19.13
N LEU A 131 -2.63 0.69 18.87
CA LEU A 131 -3.60 1.20 19.84
C LEU A 131 -3.47 0.55 21.21
N ARG A 132 -3.15 -0.75 21.25
CA ARG A 132 -2.93 -1.48 22.52
C ARG A 132 -1.70 -1.00 23.26
N ARG A 133 -0.69 -0.50 22.57
CA ARG A 133 0.51 0.08 23.19
C ARG A 133 0.23 1.44 23.81
N HIS A 134 -0.71 2.18 23.24
CA HIS A 134 -1.17 3.48 23.72
C HIS A 134 -2.43 3.37 24.59
N ALA A 135 -2.62 2.24 25.29
CA ALA A 135 -3.80 1.96 26.09
C ALA A 135 -4.04 2.92 27.26
N GLN A 136 -3.12 3.82 27.54
CA GLN A 136 -3.30 4.89 28.54
C GLN A 136 -4.11 6.08 27.99
N GLU A 137 -4.23 6.22 26.68
CA GLU A 137 -5.02 7.25 26.04
C GLU A 137 -6.50 6.82 25.97
N PRO A 138 -7.46 7.62 26.51
CA PRO A 138 -8.85 7.20 26.66
C PRO A 138 -9.52 6.74 25.35
N VAL A 139 -9.23 7.42 24.24
CA VAL A 139 -9.76 7.03 22.91
C VAL A 139 -9.20 5.69 22.45
N CYS A 140 -7.92 5.43 22.71
CA CYS A 140 -7.27 4.18 22.34
C CYS A 140 -7.83 3.00 23.14
N VAL A 141 -8.10 3.20 24.43
CA VAL A 141 -8.75 2.19 25.31
C VAL A 141 -10.13 1.84 24.78
N GLN A 142 -10.95 2.83 24.45
CA GLN A 142 -12.30 2.59 23.95
C GLN A 142 -12.31 1.83 22.64
N LEU A 143 -11.47 2.22 21.66
CA LEU A 143 -11.36 1.56 20.37
C LEU A 143 -10.79 0.13 20.50
N ALA A 144 -9.85 -0.09 21.40
CA ALA A 144 -9.26 -1.41 21.63
C ALA A 144 -10.22 -2.37 22.37
N ALA A 145 -11.16 -1.86 23.15
CA ALA A 145 -12.13 -2.65 23.90
C ALA A 145 -13.33 -3.14 23.06
N ASP A 146 -13.63 -2.46 21.94
CA ASP A 146 -14.76 -2.83 21.07
C ASP A 146 -14.37 -4.03 20.18
N THR A 147 -14.78 -5.22 20.58
CA THR A 147 -14.52 -6.47 19.85
C THR A 147 -15.38 -6.62 18.59
N SER A 148 -16.45 -5.86 18.43
CA SER A 148 -17.30 -5.88 17.22
C SER A 148 -16.74 -5.00 16.09
N LEU A 149 -16.00 -3.97 16.43
CA LEU A 149 -15.40 -3.03 15.49
C LEU A 149 -14.54 -3.71 14.41
N PRO A 150 -13.70 -4.72 14.71
CA PRO A 150 -12.87 -5.34 13.69
C PRO A 150 -13.65 -5.91 12.51
N ALA A 151 -14.75 -6.61 12.74
CA ALA A 151 -15.52 -7.26 11.67
C ALA A 151 -16.17 -6.23 10.72
N ALA A 152 -16.86 -5.25 11.28
CA ALA A 152 -17.50 -4.17 10.52
C ALA A 152 -16.47 -3.32 9.76
N LEU A 153 -15.34 -3.04 10.40
CA LEU A 153 -14.26 -2.29 9.79
C LEU A 153 -13.60 -3.02 8.62
N TRP A 154 -13.36 -4.32 8.77
CA TRP A 154 -12.81 -5.13 7.68
C TRP A 154 -13.77 -5.23 6.50
N GLN A 155 -15.08 -5.28 6.76
CA GLN A 155 -16.07 -5.21 5.70
C GLN A 155 -16.03 -3.85 5.01
N ALA A 156 -16.09 -2.75 5.76
CA ALA A 156 -16.01 -1.40 5.20
C ALA A 156 -14.72 -1.15 4.40
N HIS A 157 -13.60 -1.70 4.87
CA HIS A 157 -12.32 -1.66 4.14
C HIS A 157 -12.41 -2.38 2.79
N ARG A 158 -12.98 -3.58 2.75
CA ARG A 158 -13.19 -4.32 1.49
C ARG A 158 -14.10 -3.56 0.53
N ASP A 159 -15.22 -3.03 1.04
CA ASP A 159 -16.19 -2.29 0.24
C ASP A 159 -15.57 -1.00 -0.34
N LEU A 160 -14.72 -0.32 0.42
CA LEU A 160 -13.99 0.86 -0.03
C LEU A 160 -13.05 0.52 -1.20
N TRP A 161 -12.28 -0.55 -1.10
CA TRP A 161 -11.35 -0.94 -2.16
C TRP A 161 -12.07 -1.52 -3.38
N ALA A 162 -13.18 -2.22 -3.19
CA ALA A 162 -14.04 -2.63 -4.31
C ALA A 162 -14.61 -1.42 -5.04
N GLY A 163 -15.15 -0.44 -4.32
CA GLY A 163 -15.65 0.80 -4.89
C GLY A 163 -14.57 1.65 -5.58
N ASN A 164 -13.35 1.65 -5.06
CA ASN A 164 -12.21 2.31 -5.72
C ASN A 164 -11.86 1.64 -7.06
N GLY A 165 -11.81 0.30 -7.07
CA GLY A 165 -11.59 -0.47 -8.30
C GLY A 165 -12.67 -0.21 -9.35
N ASP A 166 -13.94 -0.21 -8.95
CA ASP A 166 -15.07 0.10 -9.83
C ASP A 166 -14.96 1.50 -10.42
N ALA A 167 -14.62 2.50 -9.61
CA ALA A 167 -14.48 3.88 -10.06
C ALA A 167 -13.34 4.02 -11.10
N LEU A 168 -12.19 3.41 -10.84
CA LEU A 168 -11.05 3.42 -11.76
C LEU A 168 -11.37 2.69 -13.07
N SER A 169 -12.02 1.52 -12.98
CA SER A 169 -12.42 0.75 -14.14
C SER A 169 -13.42 1.52 -15.01
N ASN A 170 -14.44 2.13 -14.41
CA ASN A 170 -15.41 2.95 -15.12
C ASN A 170 -14.76 4.13 -15.86
N ILE A 171 -13.77 4.78 -15.25
CA ILE A 171 -13.04 5.88 -15.91
C ILE A 171 -12.22 5.37 -17.10
N SER A 172 -11.60 4.20 -16.97
CA SER A 172 -10.65 3.68 -17.95
C SER A 172 -11.32 2.91 -19.09
N THR A 173 -12.37 2.14 -18.79
CA THR A 173 -13.00 1.19 -19.71
C THR A 173 -14.47 1.49 -19.99
N GLY A 174 -15.09 2.39 -19.23
CA GLY A 174 -16.53 2.67 -19.28
C GLY A 174 -17.41 1.59 -18.61
N THR A 175 -16.80 0.59 -17.95
CA THR A 175 -17.50 -0.51 -17.27
C THR A 175 -16.94 -0.70 -15.85
N GLY A 176 -17.79 -1.16 -14.91
CA GLY A 176 -17.35 -1.52 -13.57
C GLY A 176 -16.37 -2.70 -13.56
N LEU A 177 -15.61 -2.81 -12.49
CA LEU A 177 -14.68 -3.91 -12.28
C LEU A 177 -15.47 -5.21 -12.21
N SER A 178 -15.09 -6.21 -13.00
CA SER A 178 -15.68 -7.54 -12.86
C SER A 178 -15.06 -8.22 -11.64
N LEU A 179 -15.76 -8.21 -10.51
CA LEU A 179 -15.34 -8.84 -9.25
C LEU A 179 -15.17 -10.37 -9.32
N ILE A 180 -15.26 -10.96 -10.52
CA ILE A 180 -15.15 -12.43 -10.71
C ILE A 180 -13.70 -12.92 -10.53
N HIS A 181 -12.74 -12.02 -10.40
CA HIS A 181 -11.29 -12.36 -10.34
C HIS A 181 -10.55 -11.87 -9.10
N ILE A 182 -11.27 -11.44 -8.05
CA ILE A 182 -10.63 -11.03 -6.77
C ILE A 182 -10.94 -12.05 -5.68
#